data_d1c2240747b8e6725d48511fd9a68874
#
_entry.id   d1c2240747b8e6725d48511fd9a68874
#
_cell.length_a   1.000
_cell.length_b   1.000
_cell.length_c   1.000
_cell.angle_alpha   90.00
_cell.angle_beta   90.00
_cell.angle_gamma   90.00
#
_symmetry.space_group_name_H-M   'P 1'
#
loop_
_entity.id
_entity.type
_entity.pdbx_description
1 polymer ?
#
loop_
_entity_poly.entity_id
_entity_poly.type
_entity_poly.pdbx_seq_one_letter_code
_entity_poly.pdbx_strand_id
1 'polypeptide(L)'
;DTFLGMDGIDWISFIFVAGFQIYLFWQGIDLIRRFLNFAGPAVYAVMIILMLTIWAKAGGGLLSEVGNIFSGVGSYEGGAFAAFLAIFGTMVAYFAAVVINFGDFARFVKNEKEMRKGNLWGLPGNIFLFSFIALMVTAGTVSVFGETLTNPTEMVARVGNLGLTVIAAFAFFAATIGINMVANFIPPAYDLANLMPSKINFRTGGLITSIVGFIIGAFWVSVISNIGMFPFVNTLGAILAPVY
;
A
#
# COMPACT_ATOMS: atom_id res chain seq x y z
N ASP A 1 25.45 -10.79 10.65
CA ASP A 1 24.74 -10.65 11.95
C ASP A 1 23.51 -9.77 11.74
N THR A 2 22.35 -10.24 12.19
CA THR A 2 21.10 -9.50 12.12
C THR A 2 20.69 -9.04 13.52
N PHE A 3 20.18 -7.81 13.62
CA PHE A 3 19.56 -7.28 14.82
C PHE A 3 18.07 -7.06 14.57
N LEU A 4 17.20 -7.62 15.40
CA LEU A 4 15.75 -7.64 15.21
C LEU A 4 15.32 -8.16 13.81
N GLY A 5 16.06 -9.12 13.25
CA GLY A 5 15.76 -9.72 11.96
C GLY A 5 16.19 -8.88 10.74
N MET A 6 16.78 -7.72 10.94
CA MET A 6 17.29 -6.82 9.90
C MET A 6 18.81 -6.81 9.88
N ASP A 7 19.41 -6.81 8.71
CA ASP A 7 20.84 -6.62 8.52
C ASP A 7 21.24 -5.13 8.53
N GLY A 8 22.53 -4.83 8.34
CA GLY A 8 23.02 -3.45 8.38
C GLY A 8 22.46 -2.58 7.24
N ILE A 9 22.20 -3.15 6.07
CA ILE A 9 21.64 -2.43 4.91
C ILE A 9 20.15 -2.16 5.15
N ASP A 10 19.43 -3.14 5.70
CA ASP A 10 18.02 -2.99 6.07
C ASP A 10 17.85 -1.86 7.09
N TRP A 11 18.71 -1.83 8.13
CA TRP A 11 18.68 -0.78 9.13
C TRP A 11 18.97 0.62 8.56
N ILE A 12 19.97 0.74 7.69
CA ILE A 12 20.28 2.01 7.03
C ILE A 12 19.08 2.46 6.18
N SER A 13 18.48 1.56 5.42
CA SER A 13 17.32 1.83 4.59
C SER A 13 16.10 2.24 5.43
N PHE A 14 15.84 1.51 6.51
CA PHE A 14 14.73 1.78 7.43
C PHE A 14 14.86 3.17 8.10
N ILE A 15 16.05 3.49 8.63
CA ILE A 15 16.33 4.78 9.26
C ILE A 15 16.25 5.92 8.24
N PHE A 16 16.77 5.71 7.01
CA PHE A 16 16.69 6.68 5.94
C PHE A 16 15.23 7.00 5.56
N VAL A 17 14.41 5.96 5.33
CA VAL A 17 12.99 6.10 5.01
C VAL A 17 12.25 6.81 6.14
N ALA A 18 12.45 6.38 7.39
CA ALA A 18 11.82 7.01 8.55
C ALA A 18 12.21 8.48 8.70
N GLY A 19 13.49 8.79 8.59
CA GLY A 19 13.99 10.17 8.66
C GLY A 19 13.43 11.07 7.54
N PHE A 20 13.34 10.53 6.31
CA PHE A 20 12.76 11.26 5.20
C PHE A 20 11.25 11.51 5.38
N GLN A 21 10.51 10.56 5.94
CA GLN A 21 9.09 10.73 6.26
C GLN A 21 8.88 11.80 7.34
N ILE A 22 9.68 11.78 8.41
CA ILE A 22 9.66 12.81 9.45
C ILE A 22 9.97 14.18 8.86
N TYR A 23 10.96 14.28 8.00
CA TYR A 23 11.29 15.52 7.29
C TYR A 23 10.12 16.05 6.46
N LEU A 24 9.51 15.22 5.62
CA LEU A 24 8.35 15.61 4.81
C LEU A 24 7.17 16.06 5.68
N PHE A 25 6.89 15.32 6.76
CA PHE A 25 5.80 15.64 7.67
C PHE A 25 6.04 17.00 8.36
N TRP A 26 7.29 17.25 8.79
CA TRP A 26 7.66 18.50 9.45
C TRP A 26 7.52 19.73 8.56
N GLN A 27 7.74 19.58 7.26
CA GLN A 27 7.54 20.64 6.28
C GLN A 27 6.05 21.00 6.07
N GLY A 28 5.16 20.09 6.42
CA GLY A 28 3.72 20.32 6.42
C GLY A 28 2.97 19.78 5.21
N ILE A 29 1.65 19.95 5.26
CA ILE A 29 0.71 19.31 4.33
C ILE A 29 0.90 19.69 2.85
N ASP A 30 1.40 20.88 2.57
CA ASP A 30 1.57 21.34 1.19
C ASP A 30 2.72 20.60 0.47
N LEU A 31 3.82 20.29 1.17
CA LEU A 31 4.89 19.49 0.60
C LEU A 31 4.45 18.03 0.43
N ILE A 32 3.73 17.48 1.41
CA ILE A 32 3.16 16.14 1.32
C ILE A 32 2.24 16.05 0.10
N ARG A 33 1.35 17.01 -0.12
CA ARG A 33 0.46 17.06 -1.28
C ARG A 33 1.22 17.08 -2.61
N ARG A 34 2.25 17.91 -2.73
CA ARG A 34 3.10 17.97 -3.95
C ARG A 34 3.80 16.64 -4.20
N PHE A 35 4.32 16.04 -3.15
CA PHE A 35 4.98 14.74 -3.22
C PHE A 35 4.00 13.65 -3.68
N LEU A 36 2.78 13.60 -3.13
CA LEU A 36 1.74 12.63 -3.51
C LEU A 36 1.27 12.81 -4.95
N ASN A 37 1.14 14.07 -5.42
CA ASN A 37 0.78 14.35 -6.81
C ASN A 37 1.82 13.84 -7.81
N PHE A 38 3.06 13.67 -7.39
CA PHE A 38 4.11 13.03 -8.19
C PHE A 38 4.13 11.50 -7.99
N ALA A 39 4.09 11.03 -6.75
CA ALA A 39 4.23 9.61 -6.42
C ALA A 39 3.13 8.73 -7.04
N GLY A 40 1.88 9.18 -7.00
CA GLY A 40 0.75 8.44 -7.56
C GLY A 40 0.93 8.12 -9.05
N PRO A 41 1.04 9.13 -9.92
CA PRO A 41 1.29 8.91 -11.35
C PRO A 41 2.56 8.11 -11.65
N ALA A 42 3.64 8.32 -10.88
CA ALA A 42 4.89 7.59 -11.07
C ALA A 42 4.73 6.09 -10.86
N VAL A 43 4.00 5.69 -9.80
CA VAL A 43 3.70 4.27 -9.54
C VAL A 43 2.89 3.66 -10.67
N TYR A 44 1.83 4.35 -11.13
CA TYR A 44 1.03 3.87 -12.26
C TYR A 44 1.87 3.71 -13.51
N ALA A 45 2.72 4.68 -13.84
CA ALA A 45 3.60 4.61 -14.99
C ALA A 45 4.51 3.37 -14.93
N VAL A 46 5.16 3.14 -13.78
CA VAL A 46 6.04 1.98 -13.59
C VAL A 46 5.26 0.66 -13.66
N MET A 47 4.11 0.57 -13.02
CA MET A 47 3.29 -0.65 -13.04
C MET A 47 2.75 -0.95 -14.44
N ILE A 48 2.39 0.07 -15.22
CA ILE A 48 1.98 -0.11 -16.63
C ILE A 48 3.17 -0.57 -17.49
N ILE A 49 4.35 0.05 -17.32
CA ILE A 49 5.57 -0.37 -18.03
C ILE A 49 5.92 -1.82 -17.69
N LEU A 50 5.85 -2.18 -16.40
CA LEU A 50 6.07 -3.56 -15.96
C LEU A 50 5.07 -4.53 -16.59
N MET A 51 3.77 -4.17 -16.57
CA MET A 51 2.70 -4.96 -17.21
C MET A 51 2.99 -5.18 -18.70
N LEU A 52 3.29 -4.12 -19.43
CA LEU A 52 3.60 -4.21 -20.87
C LEU A 52 4.86 -5.03 -21.15
N THR A 53 5.89 -4.90 -20.30
CA THR A 53 7.13 -5.65 -20.42
C THR A 53 6.89 -7.15 -20.19
N ILE A 54 6.13 -7.51 -19.17
CA ILE A 54 5.79 -8.90 -18.87
C ILE A 54 4.87 -9.45 -19.97
N TRP A 55 3.90 -8.67 -20.43
CA TRP A 55 3.01 -9.08 -21.52
C TRP A 55 3.79 -9.35 -22.81
N ALA A 56 4.71 -8.47 -23.18
CA ALA A 56 5.56 -8.66 -24.36
C ALA A 56 6.40 -9.95 -24.27
N LYS A 57 6.85 -10.34 -23.07
CA LYS A 57 7.57 -11.60 -22.84
C LYS A 57 6.65 -12.83 -22.84
N ALA A 58 5.46 -12.72 -22.24
CA ALA A 58 4.49 -13.81 -22.12
C ALA A 58 3.73 -14.10 -23.42
N GLY A 59 3.58 -13.09 -24.29
CA GLY A 59 2.77 -13.21 -25.52
C GLY A 59 1.33 -13.64 -25.22
N GLY A 60 0.83 -14.62 -25.97
CA GLY A 60 -0.52 -15.18 -25.77
C GLY A 60 -0.70 -15.96 -24.45
N GLY A 61 0.38 -16.41 -23.83
CA GLY A 61 0.36 -17.14 -22.56
C GLY A 61 -0.27 -16.35 -21.41
N LEU A 62 -0.10 -15.02 -21.39
CA LEU A 62 -0.67 -14.17 -20.35
C LEU A 62 -2.20 -14.28 -20.27
N LEU A 63 -2.91 -14.21 -21.40
CA LEU A 63 -4.37 -14.29 -21.41
C LEU A 63 -4.86 -15.70 -21.02
N SER A 64 -4.10 -16.74 -21.36
CA SER A 64 -4.37 -18.09 -20.90
C SER A 64 -4.27 -18.20 -19.38
N GLU A 65 -3.23 -17.61 -18.77
CA GLU A 65 -3.06 -17.63 -17.32
C GLU A 65 -4.14 -16.79 -16.58
N VAL A 66 -4.56 -15.68 -17.15
CA VAL A 66 -5.71 -14.93 -16.61
C VAL A 66 -6.96 -15.82 -16.65
N GLY A 67 -7.21 -16.55 -17.73
CA GLY A 67 -8.31 -17.51 -17.83
C GLY A 67 -8.22 -18.62 -16.77
N ASN A 68 -7.02 -19.16 -16.55
CA ASN A 68 -6.77 -20.18 -15.52
C ASN A 68 -7.06 -19.66 -14.11
N ILE A 69 -6.67 -18.42 -13.78
CA ILE A 69 -6.96 -17.80 -12.49
C ILE A 69 -8.48 -17.71 -12.28
N PHE A 70 -9.24 -17.24 -13.27
CA PHE A 70 -10.70 -17.15 -13.14
C PHE A 70 -11.37 -18.53 -13.02
N SER A 71 -10.90 -19.51 -13.76
CA SER A 71 -11.42 -20.89 -13.64
C SER A 71 -11.04 -21.54 -12.30
N GLY A 72 -9.88 -21.19 -11.73
CA GLY A 72 -9.38 -21.69 -10.46
C GLY A 72 -10.15 -21.16 -9.23
N VAL A 73 -10.89 -20.07 -9.35
CA VAL A 73 -11.69 -19.52 -8.22
C VAL A 73 -12.69 -20.54 -7.67
N GLY A 74 -13.24 -21.41 -8.53
CA GLY A 74 -14.14 -22.50 -8.11
C GLY A 74 -13.46 -23.61 -7.30
N SER A 75 -12.12 -23.69 -7.33
CA SER A 75 -11.32 -24.68 -6.58
C SER A 75 -10.95 -24.20 -5.18
N TYR A 76 -11.33 -22.99 -4.79
CA TYR A 76 -11.10 -22.50 -3.43
C TYR A 76 -11.84 -23.35 -2.41
N GLU A 77 -11.23 -23.63 -1.27
CA GLU A 77 -11.86 -24.40 -0.20
C GLU A 77 -13.17 -23.74 0.24
N GLY A 78 -14.30 -24.45 0.07
CA GLY A 78 -15.64 -23.90 0.24
C GLY A 78 -16.24 -23.24 -1.01
N GLY A 79 -15.54 -23.27 -2.17
CA GLY A 79 -16.03 -22.81 -3.47
C GLY A 79 -15.96 -21.30 -3.68
N ALA A 80 -16.48 -20.85 -4.81
CA ALA A 80 -16.40 -19.44 -5.24
C ALA A 80 -17.06 -18.45 -4.26
N PHE A 81 -18.13 -18.85 -3.58
CA PHE A 81 -18.78 -17.99 -2.59
C PHE A 81 -17.90 -17.78 -1.33
N ALA A 82 -17.24 -18.84 -0.86
CA ALA A 82 -16.30 -18.71 0.25
C ALA A 82 -15.09 -17.85 -0.13
N ALA A 83 -14.56 -18.00 -1.35
CA ALA A 83 -13.52 -17.12 -1.90
C ALA A 83 -13.97 -15.66 -1.92
N PHE A 84 -15.19 -15.39 -2.40
CA PHE A 84 -15.77 -14.05 -2.41
C PHE A 84 -15.86 -13.46 -1.00
N LEU A 85 -16.38 -14.21 -0.03
CA LEU A 85 -16.50 -13.75 1.36
C LEU A 85 -15.13 -13.46 1.99
N ALA A 86 -14.13 -14.29 1.72
CA ALA A 86 -12.77 -14.09 2.22
C ALA A 86 -12.14 -12.80 1.67
N ILE A 87 -12.27 -12.59 0.35
CA ILE A 87 -11.75 -11.37 -0.30
C ILE A 87 -12.53 -10.14 0.20
N PHE A 88 -13.85 -10.23 0.26
CA PHE A 88 -14.71 -9.14 0.74
C PHE A 88 -14.35 -8.75 2.18
N GLY A 89 -14.24 -9.73 3.09
CA GLY A 89 -13.85 -9.50 4.47
C GLY A 89 -12.46 -8.84 4.59
N THR A 90 -11.50 -9.30 3.80
CA THR A 90 -10.15 -8.69 3.75
C THR A 90 -10.20 -7.24 3.24
N MET A 91 -11.01 -6.96 2.22
CA MET A 91 -11.16 -5.59 1.70
C MET A 91 -11.84 -4.67 2.72
N VAL A 92 -12.87 -5.12 3.41
CA VAL A 92 -13.51 -4.36 4.50
C VAL A 92 -12.48 -4.05 5.60
N ALA A 93 -11.73 -5.05 6.04
CA ALA A 93 -10.69 -4.87 7.06
C ALA A 93 -9.61 -3.87 6.60
N TYR A 94 -9.16 -3.98 5.35
CA TYR A 94 -8.14 -3.10 4.78
C TYR A 94 -8.58 -1.63 4.70
N PHE A 95 -9.85 -1.39 4.32
CA PHE A 95 -10.38 -0.03 4.17
C PHE A 95 -11.02 0.55 5.44
N ALA A 96 -11.15 -0.23 6.51
CA ALA A 96 -11.76 0.21 7.76
C ALA A 96 -11.15 1.51 8.29
N ALA A 97 -9.81 1.59 8.34
CA ALA A 97 -9.11 2.77 8.81
C ALA A 97 -9.39 4.03 7.95
N VAL A 98 -9.58 3.86 6.63
CA VAL A 98 -9.91 4.98 5.72
C VAL A 98 -11.31 5.51 6.00
N VAL A 99 -12.26 4.64 6.35
CA VAL A 99 -13.63 5.03 6.71
C VAL A 99 -13.64 5.81 8.02
N ILE A 100 -12.93 5.32 9.06
CA ILE A 100 -12.81 6.02 10.35
C ILE A 100 -12.24 7.42 10.16
N ASN A 101 -11.15 7.51 9.41
CA ASN A 101 -10.40 8.76 9.24
C ASN A 101 -10.89 9.60 8.06
N PHE A 102 -12.07 9.30 7.51
CA PHE A 102 -12.60 10.00 6.34
C PHE A 102 -12.67 11.53 6.54
N GLY A 103 -13.03 11.98 7.74
CA GLY A 103 -13.09 13.40 8.11
C GLY A 103 -11.74 14.11 7.97
N ASP A 104 -10.64 13.44 8.23
CA ASP A 104 -9.29 14.00 8.14
C ASP A 104 -8.87 14.31 6.70
N PHE A 105 -9.40 13.56 5.74
CA PHE A 105 -9.19 13.80 4.32
C PHE A 105 -10.24 14.75 3.75
N ALA A 106 -11.51 14.60 4.12
CA ALA A 106 -12.62 15.38 3.61
C ALA A 106 -12.49 16.87 3.95
N ARG A 107 -11.85 17.24 5.06
CA ARG A 107 -11.60 18.65 5.44
C ARG A 107 -10.80 19.47 4.41
N PHE A 108 -10.06 18.82 3.53
CA PHE A 108 -9.26 19.49 2.50
C PHE A 108 -9.99 19.66 1.16
N VAL A 109 -11.20 19.17 1.06
CA VAL A 109 -11.96 19.19 -0.19
C VAL A 109 -12.75 20.51 -0.31
N LYS A 110 -12.77 21.08 -1.51
CA LYS A 110 -13.39 22.40 -1.75
C LYS A 110 -14.90 22.41 -1.57
N ASN A 111 -15.58 21.34 -1.94
CA ASN A 111 -17.03 21.19 -1.86
C ASN A 111 -17.45 19.73 -2.00
N GLU A 112 -18.72 19.45 -1.71
CA GLU A 112 -19.30 18.10 -1.77
C GLU A 112 -19.22 17.46 -3.16
N LYS A 113 -19.41 18.23 -4.23
CA LYS A 113 -19.35 17.72 -5.61
C LYS A 113 -17.97 17.16 -5.94
N GLU A 114 -16.90 17.90 -5.59
CA GLU A 114 -15.53 17.45 -5.79
C GLU A 114 -15.19 16.26 -4.88
N MET A 115 -15.72 16.22 -3.66
CA MET A 115 -15.58 15.08 -2.75
C MET A 115 -16.20 13.80 -3.35
N ARG A 116 -17.45 13.87 -3.82
CA ARG A 116 -18.15 12.74 -4.43
C ARG A 116 -17.41 12.23 -5.68
N LYS A 117 -16.96 13.15 -6.54
CA LYS A 117 -16.18 12.82 -7.73
C LYS A 117 -14.84 12.17 -7.36
N GLY A 118 -14.13 12.76 -6.39
CA GLY A 118 -12.87 12.23 -5.89
C GLY A 118 -13.03 10.83 -5.31
N ASN A 119 -14.05 10.60 -4.52
CA ASN A 119 -14.32 9.27 -3.94
C ASN A 119 -14.66 8.23 -5.02
N LEU A 120 -15.48 8.60 -6.04
CA LEU A 120 -15.84 7.68 -7.10
C LEU A 120 -14.64 7.23 -7.92
N TRP A 121 -13.76 8.16 -8.31
CA TRP A 121 -12.58 7.83 -9.10
C TRP A 121 -11.41 7.35 -8.24
N GLY A 122 -11.26 7.90 -7.05
CA GLY A 122 -10.17 7.57 -6.12
C GLY A 122 -10.32 6.22 -5.42
N LEU A 123 -11.54 5.74 -5.21
CA LEU A 123 -11.77 4.42 -4.59
C LEU A 123 -12.17 3.38 -5.65
N PRO A 124 -13.44 3.24 -6.07
CA PRO A 124 -13.80 2.14 -6.98
C PRO A 124 -13.08 2.21 -8.32
N GLY A 125 -12.92 3.40 -8.91
CA GLY A 125 -12.23 3.55 -10.19
C GLY A 125 -10.75 3.18 -10.08
N ASN A 126 -10.07 3.67 -9.04
CA ASN A 126 -8.66 3.36 -8.81
C ASN A 126 -8.44 1.88 -8.44
N ILE A 127 -9.28 1.31 -7.56
CA ILE A 127 -9.19 -0.11 -7.18
C ILE A 127 -9.36 -0.99 -8.42
N PHE A 128 -10.37 -0.71 -9.25
CA PHE A 128 -10.60 -1.48 -10.48
C PHE A 128 -9.39 -1.43 -11.42
N LEU A 129 -8.89 -0.23 -11.70
CA LEU A 129 -7.75 -0.06 -12.62
C LEU A 129 -6.47 -0.71 -12.07
N PHE A 130 -6.15 -0.45 -10.80
CA PHE A 130 -4.93 -0.99 -10.20
C PHE A 130 -5.00 -2.52 -10.03
N SER A 131 -6.16 -3.06 -9.63
CA SER A 131 -6.37 -4.51 -9.55
C SER A 131 -6.24 -5.18 -10.92
N PHE A 132 -6.73 -4.54 -11.98
CA PHE A 132 -6.53 -5.05 -13.34
C PHE A 132 -5.04 -5.11 -13.71
N ILE A 133 -4.29 -4.03 -13.48
CA ILE A 133 -2.85 -4.02 -13.74
C ILE A 133 -2.14 -5.10 -12.90
N ALA A 134 -2.45 -5.19 -11.61
CA ALA A 134 -1.85 -6.16 -10.71
C ALA A 134 -2.14 -7.60 -11.15
N LEU A 135 -3.39 -7.91 -11.52
CA LEU A 135 -3.77 -9.21 -12.05
C LEU A 135 -3.00 -9.57 -13.31
N MET A 136 -2.93 -8.65 -14.26
CA MET A 136 -2.21 -8.87 -15.53
C MET A 136 -0.72 -9.11 -15.31
N VAL A 137 -0.11 -8.34 -14.41
CA VAL A 137 1.31 -8.52 -14.06
C VAL A 137 1.52 -9.87 -13.38
N THR A 138 0.74 -10.20 -12.36
CA THR A 138 0.87 -11.44 -11.59
C THR A 138 0.63 -12.67 -12.46
N ALA A 139 -0.43 -12.69 -13.27
CA ALA A 139 -0.70 -13.76 -14.22
C ALA A 139 0.44 -13.93 -15.24
N GLY A 140 0.96 -12.82 -15.74
CA GLY A 140 2.09 -12.83 -16.66
C GLY A 140 3.37 -13.41 -16.06
N THR A 141 3.59 -13.30 -14.74
CA THR A 141 4.76 -13.92 -14.09
C THR A 141 4.73 -15.43 -14.14
N VAL A 142 3.55 -16.05 -14.04
CA VAL A 142 3.39 -17.51 -14.21
C VAL A 142 3.84 -17.93 -15.60
N SER A 143 3.39 -17.20 -16.63
CA SER A 143 3.74 -17.50 -18.02
C SER A 143 5.24 -17.27 -18.32
N VAL A 144 5.87 -16.27 -17.71
CA VAL A 144 7.27 -15.90 -18.02
C VAL A 144 8.28 -16.61 -17.13
N PHE A 145 7.96 -16.79 -15.84
CA PHE A 145 8.89 -17.31 -14.83
C PHE A 145 8.49 -18.68 -14.28
N GLY A 146 7.29 -19.19 -14.61
CA GLY A 146 6.78 -20.47 -14.11
C GLY A 146 6.28 -20.42 -12.67
N GLU A 147 6.22 -19.25 -12.03
CA GLU A 147 5.78 -19.06 -10.66
C GLU A 147 4.98 -17.77 -10.48
N THR A 148 4.09 -17.78 -9.48
CA THR A 148 3.28 -16.60 -9.15
C THR A 148 4.08 -15.64 -8.28
N LEU A 149 4.48 -14.50 -8.84
CA LEU A 149 5.08 -13.41 -8.09
C LEU A 149 4.01 -12.37 -7.75
N THR A 150 3.97 -11.95 -6.50
CA THR A 150 3.03 -10.93 -6.01
C THR A 150 3.73 -9.65 -5.55
N ASN A 151 5.05 -9.70 -5.33
CA ASN A 151 5.84 -8.54 -4.93
C ASN A 151 6.38 -7.79 -6.17
N PRO A 152 5.94 -6.54 -6.42
CA PRO A 152 6.39 -5.77 -7.59
C PRO A 152 7.90 -5.56 -7.65
N THR A 153 8.57 -5.45 -6.51
CA THR A 153 10.03 -5.29 -6.45
C THR A 153 10.74 -6.53 -6.97
N GLU A 154 10.27 -7.71 -6.57
CA GLU A 154 10.80 -8.99 -7.06
C GLU A 154 10.55 -9.18 -8.56
N MET A 155 9.34 -8.82 -9.02
CA MET A 155 9.00 -8.88 -10.46
C MET A 155 9.96 -8.03 -11.28
N VAL A 156 10.23 -6.79 -10.85
CA VAL A 156 11.17 -5.89 -11.55
C VAL A 156 12.58 -6.47 -11.55
N ALA A 157 13.03 -7.02 -10.42
CA ALA A 157 14.35 -7.68 -10.33
C ALA A 157 14.46 -8.86 -11.29
N ARG A 158 13.42 -9.72 -11.40
CA ARG A 158 13.36 -10.87 -12.31
C ARG A 158 13.31 -10.49 -13.80
N VAL A 159 12.73 -9.34 -14.13
CA VAL A 159 12.74 -8.81 -15.51
C VAL A 159 14.17 -8.53 -15.98
N GLY A 160 15.07 -8.16 -15.07
CA GLY A 160 16.50 -8.00 -15.33
C GLY A 160 16.86 -6.78 -16.19
N ASN A 161 16.03 -5.74 -16.21
CA ASN A 161 16.28 -4.50 -16.93
C ASN A 161 16.71 -3.40 -15.95
N LEU A 162 17.98 -2.98 -15.99
CA LEU A 162 18.56 -2.00 -15.08
C LEU A 162 17.78 -0.66 -15.10
N GLY A 163 17.40 -0.16 -16.29
CA GLY A 163 16.66 1.09 -16.42
C GLY A 163 15.29 1.01 -15.72
N LEU A 164 14.56 -0.08 -15.96
CA LEU A 164 13.29 -0.34 -15.28
C LEU A 164 13.50 -0.47 -13.76
N THR A 165 14.53 -1.18 -13.32
CA THR A 165 14.84 -1.36 -11.90
C THR A 165 15.07 -0.03 -11.20
N VAL A 166 15.87 0.86 -11.79
CA VAL A 166 16.15 2.19 -11.20
C VAL A 166 14.89 3.04 -11.12
N ILE A 167 14.12 3.13 -12.21
CA ILE A 167 12.88 3.92 -12.23
C ILE A 167 11.85 3.34 -11.25
N ALA A 168 11.72 2.01 -11.20
CA ALA A 168 10.83 1.34 -10.28
C ALA A 168 11.23 1.55 -8.82
N ALA A 169 12.52 1.50 -8.49
CA ALA A 169 13.01 1.76 -7.14
C ALA A 169 12.59 3.16 -6.65
N PHE A 170 12.75 4.19 -7.48
CA PHE A 170 12.31 5.55 -7.14
C PHE A 170 10.78 5.65 -7.00
N ALA A 171 10.02 5.04 -7.92
CA ALA A 171 8.56 5.08 -7.87
C ALA A 171 8.00 4.32 -6.66
N PHE A 172 8.52 3.14 -6.34
CA PHE A 172 8.09 2.35 -5.18
C PHE A 172 8.51 3.00 -3.86
N PHE A 173 9.70 3.60 -3.80
CA PHE A 173 10.11 4.43 -2.67
C PHE A 173 9.11 5.58 -2.45
N ALA A 174 8.78 6.32 -3.51
CA ALA A 174 7.83 7.41 -3.44
C ALA A 174 6.41 6.92 -3.04
N ALA A 175 5.97 5.77 -3.54
CA ALA A 175 4.70 5.15 -3.17
C ALA A 175 4.64 4.77 -1.69
N THR A 176 5.68 4.08 -1.21
CA THR A 176 5.79 3.65 0.19
C THR A 176 5.70 4.84 1.13
N ILE A 177 6.46 5.89 0.85
CA ILE A 177 6.43 7.12 1.65
C ILE A 177 5.06 7.80 1.54
N GLY A 178 4.52 7.92 0.34
CA GLY A 178 3.24 8.59 0.11
C GLY A 178 2.09 7.93 0.85
N ILE A 179 1.95 6.61 0.72
CA ILE A 179 0.92 5.84 1.42
C ILE A 179 1.10 5.94 2.94
N ASN A 180 2.33 5.76 3.42
CA ASN A 180 2.59 5.82 4.85
C ASN A 180 2.28 7.20 5.44
N MET A 181 2.61 8.27 4.73
CA MET A 181 2.25 9.63 5.13
C MET A 181 0.73 9.82 5.26
N VAL A 182 -0.03 9.39 4.26
CA VAL A 182 -1.48 9.56 4.24
C VAL A 182 -2.18 8.66 5.25
N ALA A 183 -1.83 7.38 5.28
CA ALA A 183 -2.55 6.39 6.08
C ALA A 183 -2.12 6.36 7.56
N ASN A 184 -0.82 6.57 7.83
CA ASN A 184 -0.26 6.29 9.15
C ASN A 184 0.30 7.51 9.89
N PHE A 185 0.44 8.66 9.23
CA PHE A 185 0.93 9.89 9.88
C PHE A 185 -0.15 10.95 10.06
N ILE A 186 -0.86 11.28 8.99
CA ILE A 186 -1.84 12.38 9.02
C ILE A 186 -2.98 12.11 10.00
N PRO A 187 -3.71 10.97 9.93
CA PRO A 187 -4.82 10.73 10.82
C PRO A 187 -4.41 10.69 12.29
N PRO A 188 -3.42 9.88 12.73
CA PRO A 188 -3.02 9.85 14.14
C PRO A 188 -2.50 11.19 14.65
N ALA A 189 -1.87 12.02 13.79
CA ALA A 189 -1.44 13.35 14.17
C ALA A 189 -2.62 14.28 14.51
N TYR A 190 -3.70 14.19 13.70
CA TYR A 190 -4.94 14.93 14.00
C TYR A 190 -5.67 14.37 15.21
N ASP A 191 -5.76 13.04 15.34
CA ASP A 191 -6.42 12.40 16.48
C ASP A 191 -5.75 12.79 17.80
N LEU A 192 -4.42 12.73 17.87
CA LEU A 192 -3.66 13.18 19.04
C LEU A 192 -3.85 14.68 19.33
N ALA A 193 -3.86 15.52 18.29
CA ALA A 193 -4.10 16.94 18.45
C ALA A 193 -5.54 17.25 18.90
N ASN A 194 -6.53 16.49 18.42
CA ASN A 194 -7.91 16.62 18.86
C ASN A 194 -8.12 16.10 20.29
N LEU A 195 -7.41 15.04 20.67
CA LEU A 195 -7.51 14.45 22.01
C LEU A 195 -6.96 15.37 23.11
N MET A 196 -5.85 16.08 22.84
CA MET A 196 -5.21 16.98 23.80
C MET A 196 -4.81 18.32 23.15
N PRO A 197 -5.77 19.16 22.72
CA PRO A 197 -5.49 20.38 21.94
C PRO A 197 -4.67 21.44 22.66
N SER A 198 -4.66 21.42 23.99
CA SER A 198 -3.84 22.33 24.80
C SER A 198 -2.36 21.96 24.88
N LYS A 199 -2.00 20.70 24.53
CA LYS A 199 -0.64 20.18 24.67
C LYS A 199 -0.04 19.66 23.37
N ILE A 200 -0.88 19.17 22.46
CA ILE A 200 -0.46 18.51 21.22
C ILE A 200 -1.04 19.28 20.02
N ASN A 201 -0.17 19.72 19.15
CA ASN A 201 -0.55 20.24 17.84
C ASN A 201 -0.24 19.20 16.75
N PHE A 202 -0.63 19.46 15.49
CA PHE A 202 -0.43 18.55 14.38
C PHE A 202 1.04 18.08 14.23
N ARG A 203 2.02 18.98 14.41
CA ARG A 203 3.44 18.63 14.28
C ARG A 203 3.92 17.73 15.42
N THR A 204 3.57 18.06 16.64
CA THR A 204 3.94 17.23 17.81
C THR A 204 3.20 15.90 17.80
N GLY A 205 1.94 15.86 17.37
CA GLY A 205 1.20 14.62 17.13
C GLY A 205 1.88 13.73 16.12
N GLY A 206 2.31 14.31 14.99
CA GLY A 206 3.07 13.57 13.98
C GLY A 206 4.43 13.07 14.46
N LEU A 207 5.14 13.83 15.29
CA LEU A 207 6.39 13.37 15.89
C LEU A 207 6.16 12.17 16.83
N ILE A 208 5.13 12.23 17.68
CA ILE A 208 4.75 11.11 18.55
C ILE A 208 4.41 9.87 17.70
N THR A 209 3.60 10.05 16.66
CA THR A 209 3.24 9.00 15.71
C THR A 209 4.49 8.40 15.05
N SER A 210 5.46 9.24 14.67
CA SER A 210 6.72 8.80 14.05
C SER A 210 7.54 7.93 15.00
N ILE A 211 7.66 8.31 16.26
CA ILE A 211 8.41 7.55 17.28
C ILE A 211 7.74 6.20 17.52
N VAL A 212 6.42 6.19 17.71
CA VAL A 212 5.66 4.95 17.92
C VAL A 212 5.75 4.05 16.68
N GLY A 213 5.55 4.62 15.49
CA GLY A 213 5.65 3.89 14.22
C GLY A 213 7.06 3.33 13.96
N PHE A 214 8.11 4.07 14.33
CA PHE A 214 9.50 3.58 14.25
C PHE A 214 9.72 2.36 15.16
N ILE A 215 9.25 2.43 16.40
CA ILE A 215 9.36 1.31 17.34
C ILE A 215 8.59 0.08 16.83
N ILE A 216 7.34 0.25 16.41
CA ILE A 216 6.52 -0.84 15.86
C ILE A 216 7.19 -1.43 14.61
N GLY A 217 7.68 -0.58 13.71
CA GLY A 217 8.37 -0.99 12.48
C GLY A 217 9.65 -1.78 12.76
N ALA A 218 10.46 -1.35 13.74
CA ALA A 218 11.67 -2.05 14.13
C ALA A 218 11.39 -3.47 14.69
N PHE A 219 10.27 -3.65 15.38
CA PHE A 219 9.84 -4.96 15.90
C PHE A 219 9.02 -5.76 14.90
N TRP A 220 8.64 -5.19 13.77
CA TRP A 220 7.77 -5.85 12.79
C TRP A 220 8.38 -7.16 12.29
N VAL A 221 9.63 -7.11 11.83
CA VAL A 221 10.29 -8.26 11.20
C VAL A 221 10.49 -9.41 12.19
N SER A 222 10.91 -9.11 13.42
CA SER A 222 11.28 -10.14 14.41
C SER A 222 10.09 -10.71 15.18
N VAL A 223 9.01 -9.95 15.36
CA VAL A 223 7.89 -10.33 16.23
C VAL A 223 6.59 -10.42 15.46
N ILE A 224 6.17 -9.35 14.82
CA ILE A 224 4.81 -9.21 14.26
C ILE A 224 4.66 -10.02 12.97
N SER A 225 5.70 -10.08 12.12
CA SER A 225 5.66 -10.82 10.86
C SER A 225 5.45 -12.33 11.04
N ASN A 226 5.82 -12.86 12.19
CA ASN A 226 5.59 -14.28 12.53
C ASN A 226 4.10 -14.63 12.67
N ILE A 227 3.24 -13.65 12.95
CA ILE A 227 1.79 -13.82 13.00
C ILE A 227 1.21 -13.92 11.57
N GLY A 228 1.92 -13.36 10.59
CA GLY A 228 1.47 -13.22 9.21
C GLY A 228 0.60 -11.97 8.99
N MET A 229 0.76 -11.36 7.81
CA MET A 229 0.08 -10.11 7.49
C MET A 229 -1.44 -10.26 7.41
N PHE A 230 -1.94 -11.29 6.72
CA PHE A 230 -3.38 -11.49 6.57
C PHE A 230 -4.11 -11.80 7.89
N PRO A 231 -3.65 -12.74 8.75
CA PRO A 231 -4.23 -12.93 10.06
C PRO A 231 -4.23 -11.67 10.91
N PHE A 232 -3.15 -10.89 10.88
CA PHE A 232 -3.04 -9.63 11.61
C PHE A 232 -4.08 -8.60 11.14
N VAL A 233 -4.15 -8.34 9.83
CA VAL A 233 -5.11 -7.39 9.23
C VAL A 233 -6.56 -7.83 9.47
N ASN A 234 -6.86 -9.11 9.29
CA ASN A 234 -8.20 -9.65 9.51
C ASN A 234 -8.63 -9.55 10.99
N THR A 235 -7.72 -9.78 11.93
CA THR A 235 -8.00 -9.62 13.37
C THR A 235 -8.30 -8.16 13.70
N LEU A 236 -7.49 -7.22 13.21
CA LEU A 236 -7.76 -5.79 13.39
C LEU A 236 -9.11 -5.39 12.77
N GLY A 237 -9.40 -5.86 11.57
CA GLY A 237 -10.68 -5.60 10.91
C GLY A 237 -11.87 -6.15 11.69
N ALA A 238 -11.76 -7.35 12.25
CA ALA A 238 -12.81 -7.95 13.08
C ALA A 238 -13.06 -7.17 14.38
N ILE A 239 -12.02 -6.58 14.97
CA ILE A 239 -12.13 -5.73 16.17
C ILE A 239 -12.75 -4.38 15.81
N LEU A 240 -12.38 -3.81 14.69
CA LEU A 240 -12.80 -2.47 14.29
C LEU A 240 -14.18 -2.45 13.62
N ALA A 241 -14.55 -3.49 12.86
CA ALA A 241 -15.83 -3.56 12.14
C ALA A 241 -17.09 -3.31 13.00
N PRO A 242 -17.17 -3.77 14.26
CA PRO A 242 -18.34 -3.49 15.12
C PRO A 242 -18.45 -2.03 15.57
N VAL A 243 -17.44 -1.22 15.35
CA VAL A 243 -17.39 0.19 15.78
C VAL A 243 -18.03 1.12 14.72
N TYR A 244 -18.33 0.59 13.54
CA TYR A 244 -19.01 1.28 12.42
C TYR A 244 -20.46 0.85 12.31
#